data_4a1056ebed54a5152eeb81845388d9c5
#
_entry.id   4a1056ebed54a5152eeb81845388d9c5
#
_cell.length_a   1.000
_cell.length_b   1.000
_cell.length_c   1.000
_cell.angle_alpha   90.00
_cell.angle_beta   90.00
_cell.angle_gamma   90.00
#
_symmetry.space_group_name_H-M   'P 1'
#
loop_
_entity.id
_entity.type
_entity.pdbx_description
1 polymer ?
#
loop_
_entity_poly.entity_id
_entity_poly.type
_entity_poly.pdbx_seq_one_letter_code
_entity_poly.pdbx_strand_id
1 'polypeptide(L)'
;APQTNQVGPDNQNDNSINIIVRPQIAGLWGMKIPNNNKCVEYYNFKSSNQVIIKSASEWSTGIYEYQPSPKNSKIGALALQVKYDNNQKDCSGHQQDQAGEVSQYFVQWRDANTIQFCASEKQDKCMVTLHRVLP
;
A
#
# COMPACT_ATOMS: atom_id res chain seq x y z
N ALA A 1 7.10 30.30 14.04
CA ALA A 1 6.33 30.07 14.69
C ALA A 1 6.06 30.27 14.73
N PRO A 2 6.52 30.21 14.81
CA PRO A 2 5.91 30.10 15.35
C PRO A 2 5.60 30.14 15.55
N GLN A 3 5.87 29.39 14.63
CA GLN A 3 5.16 29.23 15.34
C GLN A 3 4.79 28.84 15.60
N THR A 4 5.60 29.39 15.87
CA THR A 4 4.97 29.14 16.58
C THR A 4 4.68 29.12 16.96
N ASN A 5 5.30 29.19 16.93
CA ASN A 5 4.59 29.09 17.70
C ASN A 5 4.24 29.09 18.05
N GLN A 6 4.42 28.68 17.93
CA GLN A 6 3.69 28.57 18.54
C GLN A 6 3.01 28.48 18.86
N VAL A 7 3.67 28.27 18.62
CA VAL A 7 2.75 28.06 19.22
C VAL A 7 2.10 28.24 19.59
N GLY A 8 2.33 28.16 19.83
CA GLY A 8 1.23 28.06 20.39
C GLY A 8 0.70 28.17 20.58
N PRO A 9 0.52 28.20 21.05
CA PRO A 9 -0.49 28.07 21.39
C PRO A 9 -1.11 28.40 21.54
N ASP A 10 -1.23 28.25 21.54
CA ASP A 10 -2.31 28.36 21.85
C ASP A 10 -2.87 28.79 21.77
N ASN A 11 -2.81 28.75 21.63
CA ASN A 11 -3.76 29.06 21.75
C ASN A 11 -4.21 29.54 21.57
N GLN A 12 -4.33 29.37 21.37
CA GLN A 12 -5.10 29.61 21.35
C GLN A 12 -5.35 30.07 20.81
N ASN A 13 -5.38 30.11 20.93
CA ASN A 13 -5.66 30.53 20.46
C ASN A 13 -5.51 30.44 19.98
N ASP A 14 -6.27 31.04 19.65
CA ASP A 14 -5.76 29.82 19.43
C ASP A 14 -4.96 29.54 18.16
N ASN A 15 -3.75 29.51 18.24
CA ASN A 15 -2.87 29.17 17.14
C ASN A 15 -2.60 27.66 17.06
N SER A 16 -3.65 26.86 17.14
CA SER A 16 -3.47 25.41 17.05
C SER A 16 -3.17 25.00 15.62
N ILE A 17 -2.14 24.18 15.45
CA ILE A 17 -1.82 23.54 14.18
C ILE A 17 -2.41 22.14 14.21
N ASN A 18 -3.33 21.88 13.31
CA ASN A 18 -3.91 20.57 13.18
C ASN A 18 -3.02 19.71 12.28
N ILE A 19 -2.28 18.81 12.89
CA ILE A 19 -1.44 17.88 12.15
C ILE A 19 -2.28 16.67 11.79
N ILE A 20 -2.49 16.47 10.49
CA ILE A 20 -3.17 15.28 10.00
C ILE A 20 -2.10 14.26 9.67
N VAL A 21 -2.09 13.16 10.43
CA VAL A 21 -1.17 12.06 10.19
C VAL A 21 -1.84 11.09 9.23
N ARG A 22 -1.22 10.86 8.07
CA ARG A 22 -1.71 9.92 7.08
C ARG A 22 -0.85 8.66 7.11
N PRO A 23 -1.46 7.48 7.02
CA PRO A 23 -0.68 6.23 6.99
C PRO A 23 0.24 6.19 5.77
N GLN A 24 1.40 5.58 5.96
CA GLN A 24 2.38 5.40 4.90
C GLN A 24 2.30 3.97 4.37
N ILE A 25 2.23 3.83 3.04
CA ILE A 25 2.18 2.51 2.44
C ILE A 25 3.57 1.83 2.41
N ALA A 26 4.64 2.61 2.52
CA ALA A 26 5.98 2.05 2.55
C ALA A 26 6.11 1.00 3.65
N GLY A 27 6.77 -0.12 3.34
CA GLY A 27 6.95 -1.22 4.26
C GLY A 27 6.69 -2.55 3.59
N LEU A 28 6.79 -3.61 4.37
CA LEU A 28 6.56 -4.98 3.91
C LEU A 28 5.17 -5.45 4.33
N TRP A 29 4.40 -5.91 3.36
CA TRP A 29 3.03 -6.37 3.56
C TRP A 29 2.89 -7.81 3.09
N GLY A 30 2.08 -8.59 3.81
CA GLY A 30 1.79 -9.97 3.46
C GLY A 30 0.32 -10.17 3.16
N MET A 31 0.05 -11.02 2.17
CA MET A 31 -1.30 -11.35 1.72
C MET A 31 -1.43 -12.86 1.59
N LYS A 32 -2.42 -13.43 2.27
CA LYS A 32 -2.74 -14.85 2.11
C LYS A 32 -3.60 -15.04 0.87
N ILE A 33 -3.25 -16.05 0.07
CA ILE A 33 -4.01 -16.36 -1.13
C ILE A 33 -5.27 -17.13 -0.74
N PRO A 34 -6.48 -16.75 -1.25
CA PRO A 34 -7.73 -17.34 -0.80
C PRO A 34 -7.80 -18.87 -0.92
N ASN A 35 -7.23 -19.46 -1.97
CA ASN A 35 -7.26 -20.89 -2.19
C ASN A 35 -5.99 -21.62 -1.76
N ASN A 36 -5.06 -20.91 -1.15
CA ASN A 36 -3.80 -21.49 -0.67
C ASN A 36 -3.29 -20.65 0.52
N ASN A 37 -3.93 -20.84 1.67
CA ASN A 37 -3.60 -20.06 2.85
C ASN A 37 -2.23 -20.39 3.45
N LYS A 38 -1.54 -21.40 2.92
CA LYS A 38 -0.16 -21.70 3.32
C LYS A 38 0.87 -20.88 2.57
N CYS A 39 0.47 -20.23 1.48
CA CYS A 39 1.36 -19.36 0.71
C CYS A 39 1.02 -17.91 0.99
N VAL A 40 2.03 -17.14 1.32
CA VAL A 40 1.87 -15.70 1.54
C VAL A 40 2.56 -14.97 0.42
N GLU A 41 1.85 -14.05 -0.21
CA GLU A 41 2.40 -13.15 -1.21
C GLU A 41 2.86 -11.88 -0.49
N TYR A 42 4.07 -11.43 -0.77
CA TYR A 42 4.65 -10.27 -0.10
C TYR A 42 4.80 -9.10 -1.06
N TYR A 43 4.44 -7.92 -0.57
CA TYR A 43 4.62 -6.65 -1.25
C TYR A 43 5.54 -5.78 -0.40
N ASN A 44 6.71 -5.45 -0.92
CA ASN A 44 7.64 -4.57 -0.24
C ASN A 44 7.66 -3.23 -0.98
N PHE A 45 6.95 -2.25 -0.41
CA PHE A 45 6.91 -0.89 -0.95
C PHE A 45 8.05 -0.10 -0.34
N LYS A 46 9.05 0.20 -1.13
CA LYS A 46 10.21 0.95 -0.66
C LYS A 46 9.95 2.45 -0.80
N SER A 47 10.54 3.23 0.10
CA SER A 47 10.37 4.69 0.09
C SER A 47 10.90 5.35 -1.18
N SER A 48 11.71 4.62 -1.96
CA SER A 48 12.25 5.09 -3.25
C SER A 48 11.28 4.89 -4.43
N ASN A 49 10.00 4.57 -4.16
CA ASN A 49 8.99 4.26 -5.17
C ASN A 49 9.24 2.95 -5.91
N GLN A 50 10.11 2.12 -5.40
CA GLN A 50 10.35 0.78 -5.91
C GLN A 50 9.49 -0.21 -5.14
N VAL A 51 8.93 -1.20 -5.85
CA VAL A 51 8.19 -2.29 -5.23
C VAL A 51 8.85 -3.61 -5.60
N ILE A 52 8.91 -4.52 -4.61
CA ILE A 52 9.36 -5.90 -4.81
C ILE A 52 8.20 -6.79 -4.38
N ILE A 53 7.79 -7.69 -5.27
CA ILE A 53 6.68 -8.60 -5.00
C ILE A 53 7.23 -10.02 -5.05
N LYS A 54 6.92 -10.81 -4.01
CA LYS A 54 7.33 -12.20 -3.93
C LYS A 54 6.12 -13.08 -3.71
N SER A 55 5.95 -14.09 -4.57
CA SER A 55 4.82 -15.00 -4.55
C SER A 55 5.34 -16.40 -4.86
N ALA A 56 5.54 -17.23 -3.81
CA ALA A 56 6.16 -18.55 -3.93
C ALA A 56 7.54 -18.43 -4.59
N SER A 57 7.76 -19.10 -5.73
CA SER A 57 9.04 -19.03 -6.45
C SER A 57 9.15 -17.81 -7.34
N GLU A 58 8.04 -17.13 -7.61
CA GLU A 58 8.04 -15.92 -8.42
C GLU A 58 8.49 -14.72 -7.60
N TRP A 59 9.34 -13.89 -8.19
CA TRP A 59 9.56 -12.55 -7.67
C TRP A 59 9.62 -11.57 -8.84
N SER A 60 9.14 -10.38 -8.58
CA SER A 60 9.13 -9.31 -9.56
C SER A 60 9.50 -8.01 -8.88
N THR A 61 10.01 -7.08 -9.68
CA THR A 61 10.33 -5.74 -9.23
C THR A 61 9.67 -4.74 -10.14
N GLY A 62 9.41 -3.57 -9.61
CA GLY A 62 8.79 -2.53 -10.40
C GLY A 62 8.79 -1.22 -9.66
N ILE A 63 7.91 -0.35 -10.12
CA ILE A 63 7.70 0.96 -9.52
C ILE A 63 6.26 1.08 -9.08
N TYR A 64 6.03 1.91 -8.09
CA TYR A 64 4.68 2.21 -7.63
C TYR A 64 4.53 3.69 -7.36
N GLU A 65 3.29 4.11 -7.36
CA GLU A 65 2.92 5.45 -6.95
C GLU A 65 1.69 5.35 -6.06
N TYR A 66 1.76 5.98 -4.91
CA TYR A 66 0.65 5.98 -3.95
C TYR A 66 0.28 7.41 -3.63
N GLN A 67 -1.02 7.70 -3.73
CA GLN A 67 -1.55 9.02 -3.45
C GLN A 67 -2.72 8.91 -2.49
N PRO A 68 -2.57 9.43 -1.25
CA PRO A 68 -3.69 9.44 -0.32
C PRO A 68 -4.80 10.36 -0.82
N SER A 69 -6.04 10.00 -0.50
CA SER A 69 -7.17 10.85 -0.84
C SER A 69 -7.10 12.14 -0.01
N PRO A 70 -7.29 13.32 -0.63
CA PRO A 70 -7.33 14.57 0.13
C PRO A 70 -8.57 14.70 1.01
N LYS A 71 -9.61 13.92 0.73
CA LYS A 71 -10.89 14.02 1.44
C LYS A 71 -11.07 12.95 2.51
N ASN A 72 -10.42 11.81 2.37
CA ASN A 72 -10.61 10.68 3.27
C ASN A 72 -9.27 10.02 3.55
N SER A 73 -8.79 10.15 4.79
CA SER A 73 -7.48 9.62 5.20
C SER A 73 -7.41 8.09 5.18
N LYS A 74 -8.55 7.42 5.06
CA LYS A 74 -8.62 5.95 5.04
C LYS A 74 -8.58 5.37 3.64
N ILE A 75 -8.48 6.21 2.61
CA ILE A 75 -8.47 5.77 1.22
C ILE A 75 -7.29 6.40 0.49
N GLY A 76 -6.70 5.65 -0.42
CA GLY A 76 -5.67 6.15 -1.31
C GLY A 76 -5.73 5.43 -2.65
N ALA A 77 -5.02 5.94 -3.62
CA ALA A 77 -4.89 5.34 -4.94
C ALA A 77 -3.48 4.79 -5.11
N LEU A 78 -3.37 3.58 -5.62
CA LEU A 78 -2.10 2.88 -5.84
C LEU A 78 -2.01 2.45 -7.29
N ALA A 79 -0.90 2.79 -7.93
CA ALA A 79 -0.55 2.29 -9.26
C ALA A 79 0.76 1.51 -9.15
N LEU A 80 0.80 0.35 -9.78
CA LEU A 80 1.97 -0.51 -9.83
C LEU A 80 2.33 -0.78 -11.29
N GLN A 81 3.61 -0.78 -11.60
CA GLN A 81 4.09 -1.26 -12.89
C GLN A 81 5.22 -2.26 -12.66
N VAL A 82 5.04 -3.48 -13.15
CA VAL A 82 6.09 -4.52 -13.09
C VAL A 82 7.12 -4.21 -14.17
N LYS A 83 8.38 -4.12 -13.77
CA LYS A 83 9.50 -3.89 -14.69
C LYS A 83 10.25 -5.16 -15.01
N TYR A 84 10.33 -6.08 -14.04
CA TYR A 84 11.02 -7.35 -14.20
C TYR A 84 10.25 -8.43 -13.47
N ASP A 85 10.17 -9.62 -14.07
CA ASP A 85 9.53 -10.80 -13.49
C ASP A 85 10.42 -12.00 -13.82
N ASN A 86 10.71 -12.83 -12.84
CA ASN A 86 11.57 -14.00 -13.06
C ASN A 86 10.86 -15.17 -13.72
N ASN A 87 9.57 -15.03 -14.04
CA ASN A 87 8.76 -16.03 -14.76
C ASN A 87 8.76 -17.39 -14.09
N GLN A 88 8.61 -17.41 -12.76
CA GLN A 88 8.47 -18.62 -11.98
C GLN A 88 7.05 -18.76 -11.45
N LYS A 89 6.72 -19.91 -10.86
CA LYS A 89 5.37 -20.15 -10.35
C LYS A 89 5.07 -19.28 -9.13
N ASP A 90 3.89 -18.68 -9.12
CA ASP A 90 3.39 -17.88 -8.01
C ASP A 90 2.61 -18.75 -7.01
N CYS A 91 2.03 -18.11 -5.98
CA CYS A 91 1.24 -18.79 -4.96
C CYS A 91 -0.01 -19.49 -5.51
N SER A 92 -0.50 -19.05 -6.66
CA SER A 92 -1.67 -19.66 -7.33
C SER A 92 -1.26 -20.80 -8.26
N GLY A 93 0.04 -21.06 -8.40
CA GLY A 93 0.55 -22.09 -9.31
C GLY A 93 0.66 -21.63 -10.76
N HIS A 94 0.38 -20.37 -11.04
CA HIS A 94 0.52 -19.81 -12.38
C HIS A 94 1.97 -19.43 -12.65
N GLN A 95 2.40 -19.62 -13.88
CA GLN A 95 3.72 -19.22 -14.34
C GLN A 95 3.55 -18.32 -15.55
N GLN A 96 3.83 -17.04 -15.38
CA GLN A 96 3.59 -16.05 -16.40
C GLN A 96 4.52 -14.86 -16.20
N ASP A 97 5.13 -14.37 -17.28
CA ASP A 97 5.95 -13.16 -17.23
C ASP A 97 5.02 -11.96 -17.25
N GLN A 98 5.00 -11.23 -16.14
CA GLN A 98 4.14 -10.06 -15.96
C GLN A 98 4.87 -8.75 -16.23
N ALA A 99 6.10 -8.78 -16.74
CA ALA A 99 6.85 -7.56 -17.02
C ALA A 99 6.05 -6.66 -17.95
N GLY A 100 5.95 -5.39 -17.59
CA GLY A 100 5.19 -4.39 -18.33
C GLY A 100 3.75 -4.21 -17.88
N GLU A 101 3.23 -5.12 -17.05
CA GLU A 101 1.85 -5.00 -16.57
C GLU A 101 1.70 -3.81 -15.62
N VAL A 102 0.58 -3.12 -15.76
CA VAL A 102 0.20 -2.00 -14.90
C VAL A 102 -1.09 -2.38 -14.18
N SER A 103 -1.09 -2.19 -12.87
CA SER A 103 -2.25 -2.44 -12.02
C SER A 103 -2.61 -1.18 -11.25
N GLN A 104 -3.89 -0.95 -11.05
CA GLN A 104 -4.39 0.18 -10.29
C GLN A 104 -5.42 -0.29 -9.29
N TYR A 105 -5.30 0.19 -8.06
CA TYR A 105 -6.18 -0.17 -6.96
C TYR A 105 -6.52 1.06 -6.15
N PHE A 106 -7.66 1.01 -5.46
CA PHE A 106 -7.91 1.87 -4.32
C PHE A 106 -7.49 1.11 -3.06
N VAL A 107 -6.72 1.77 -2.21
CA VAL A 107 -6.25 1.20 -0.95
C VAL A 107 -7.17 1.68 0.15
N GLN A 108 -7.82 0.73 0.81
CA GLN A 108 -8.66 1.00 1.96
C GLN A 108 -7.89 0.65 3.22
N TRP A 109 -7.63 1.64 4.07
CA TRP A 109 -6.97 1.43 5.36
C TRP A 109 -8.00 1.00 6.38
N ARG A 110 -7.82 -0.19 6.95
CA ARG A 110 -8.64 -0.67 8.07
C ARG A 110 -8.07 -0.18 9.39
N ASP A 111 -6.74 -0.22 9.51
CA ASP A 111 -5.97 0.37 10.58
C ASP A 111 -4.56 0.62 10.03
N ALA A 112 -3.61 1.02 10.89
CA ALA A 112 -2.25 1.35 10.44
C ALA A 112 -1.50 0.14 9.88
N ASN A 113 -1.97 -1.09 10.15
CA ASN A 113 -1.29 -2.32 9.81
C ASN A 113 -2.10 -3.25 8.91
N THR A 114 -3.28 -2.81 8.44
CA THR A 114 -4.17 -3.63 7.62
C THR A 114 -4.76 -2.78 6.50
N ILE A 115 -4.54 -3.22 5.27
CA ILE A 115 -5.10 -2.55 4.09
C ILE A 115 -5.82 -3.56 3.21
N GLN A 116 -6.71 -3.05 2.38
CA GLN A 116 -7.36 -3.83 1.33
C GLN A 116 -7.13 -3.16 -0.01
N PHE A 117 -6.93 -3.98 -1.04
CA PHE A 117 -6.92 -3.50 -2.42
C PHE A 117 -8.32 -3.65 -2.99
N CYS A 118 -8.89 -2.56 -3.43
CA CYS A 118 -10.27 -2.50 -3.89
C CYS A 118 -10.34 -1.91 -5.30
N ALA A 119 -11.36 -2.32 -6.05
CA ALA A 119 -11.59 -1.80 -7.40
C ALA A 119 -12.35 -0.48 -7.38
N SER A 120 -12.95 -0.11 -6.26
CA SER A 120 -13.77 1.09 -6.12
C SER A 120 -13.44 1.84 -4.85
N GLU A 121 -13.59 3.17 -4.88
CA GLU A 121 -13.46 4.01 -3.69
C GLU A 121 -14.54 3.74 -2.64
N LYS A 122 -15.61 3.07 -3.01
CA LYS A 122 -16.80 2.91 -2.16
C LYS A 122 -16.68 1.77 -1.16
N GLN A 123 -15.53 1.14 -1.04
CA GLN A 123 -15.28 0.06 -0.08
C GLN A 123 -16.09 -1.21 -0.33
N ASP A 124 -16.69 -1.35 -1.51
CA ASP A 124 -17.62 -2.43 -1.80
C ASP A 124 -17.05 -3.48 -2.75
N LYS A 125 -15.88 -3.27 -3.31
CA LYS A 125 -15.25 -4.19 -4.27
C LYS A 125 -13.82 -4.47 -3.89
N CYS A 126 -13.62 -4.85 -2.64
CA CYS A 126 -12.29 -5.17 -2.14
C CYS A 126 -11.98 -6.62 -2.42
N MET A 127 -10.81 -6.86 -3.01
CA MET A 127 -10.41 -8.17 -3.52
C MET A 127 -9.53 -8.93 -2.54
N VAL A 128 -8.60 -8.22 -1.90
CA VAL A 128 -7.61 -8.86 -1.04
C VAL A 128 -7.30 -7.97 0.16
N THR A 129 -6.85 -8.61 1.24
CA THR A 129 -6.43 -7.94 2.47
C THR A 129 -4.95 -8.21 2.68
N LEU A 130 -4.20 -7.17 3.00
CA LEU A 130 -2.79 -7.26 3.30
C LEU A 130 -2.54 -6.81 4.74
N HIS A 131 -1.62 -7.50 5.40
CA HIS A 131 -1.21 -7.17 6.76
C HIS A 131 0.24 -6.74 6.76
N ARG A 132 0.55 -5.68 7.52
CA ARG A 132 1.91 -5.17 7.62
C ARG A 132 2.77 -6.18 8.37
N VAL A 133 3.90 -6.54 7.77
CA VAL A 133 4.90 -7.42 8.37
C VAL A 133 6.00 -6.59 9.00
N LEU A 134 6.48 -5.57 8.27
CA LEU A 134 7.51 -4.64 8.74
C LEU A 134 7.15 -3.23 8.29
N PRO A 135 7.52 -2.21 9.08
CA PRO A 135 7.31 -0.81 8.69
C PRO A 135 8.05 -0.40 7.43
#